data_c998a0a1edd5ec9414a8c726e7f27092
#
_entry.id   c998a0a1edd5ec9414a8c726e7f27092
#
_cell.length_a   1.000
_cell.length_b   1.000
_cell.length_c   1.000
_cell.angle_alpha   90.00
_cell.angle_beta   90.00
_cell.angle_gamma   90.00
#
_symmetry.space_group_name_H-M   'P 1'
#
loop_
_entity.id
_entity.type
_entity.pdbx_description
1 polymer ?
#
loop_
_entity_poly.entity_id
_entity_poly.type
_entity_poly.pdbx_seq_one_letter_code
_entity_poly.pdbx_strand_id
1 'polypeptide(L)'
;MKNLKNALLLKQLYQLKQLGYKYTSVTPYKDEEQDLRLPDTLASLEKQAMECHLCELSKTRNKAVFGEGNPNAEIMFIGEAPGAMEDSAGKPFVGRSGELLTKMIENVLLVPRSDVYITNVVKCRPPNNETPTPTQAHTCQPYLMKQIALIRPKLIVTLGATAYHYLTGDDTEISKVRGTLHRQNSYTVIPTYHPSYLLRNPSAKKEVFEDLLKVKELM
;
A
#
# COMPACT_ATOMS: atom_id res chain seq x y z
N MET A 1 -11.11 11.10 19.78
CA MET A 1 -10.36 9.94 20.32
C MET A 1 -9.06 10.31 21.07
N LYS A 2 -8.29 11.35 20.69
CA LYS A 2 -7.09 11.79 21.44
C LYS A 2 -7.37 12.10 22.93
N ASN A 3 -8.52 12.72 23.23
CA ASN A 3 -8.86 13.09 24.62
C ASN A 3 -9.11 11.88 25.55
N LEU A 4 -9.60 10.76 25.04
CA LEU A 4 -9.87 9.57 25.86
C LEU A 4 -8.57 8.83 26.24
N LYS A 5 -7.62 8.73 25.31
CA LYS A 5 -6.29 8.16 25.59
C LYS A 5 -5.53 8.99 26.63
N ASN A 6 -5.57 10.31 26.53
CA ASN A 6 -4.93 11.21 27.50
C ASN A 6 -5.59 11.13 28.86
N ALA A 7 -6.91 11.01 28.95
CA ALA A 7 -7.63 10.84 30.21
C ALA A 7 -7.29 9.49 30.88
N LEU A 8 -7.15 8.42 30.11
CA LEU A 8 -6.76 7.11 30.63
C LEU A 8 -5.31 7.11 31.16
N LEU A 9 -4.41 7.73 30.42
CA LEU A 9 -3.01 7.89 30.82
C LEU A 9 -2.88 8.73 32.11
N LEU A 10 -3.59 9.84 32.19
CA LEU A 10 -3.65 10.68 33.43
C LEU A 10 -4.18 9.89 34.61
N LYS A 11 -5.21 9.06 34.43
CA LYS A 11 -5.74 8.21 35.50
C LYS A 11 -4.71 7.19 35.99
N GLN A 12 -3.98 6.55 35.08
CA GLN A 12 -2.90 5.60 35.40
C GLN A 12 -1.74 6.29 36.13
N LEU A 13 -1.32 7.46 35.67
CA LEU A 13 -0.28 8.26 36.33
C LEU A 13 -0.71 8.69 37.74
N TYR A 14 -1.99 9.05 37.93
CA TYR A 14 -2.52 9.41 39.26
C TYR A 14 -2.55 8.20 40.20
N GLN A 15 -2.89 7.01 39.72
CA GLN A 15 -2.85 5.77 40.50
C GLN A 15 -1.41 5.42 40.93
N LEU A 16 -0.45 5.54 40.00
CA LEU A 16 0.97 5.31 40.33
C LEU A 16 1.48 6.32 41.37
N LYS A 17 1.07 7.59 41.30
CA LYS A 17 1.39 8.60 42.31
C LYS A 17 0.83 8.25 43.70
N GLN A 18 -0.38 7.70 43.77
CA GLN A 18 -0.97 7.24 45.03
C GLN A 18 -0.22 6.02 45.62
N LEU A 19 0.43 5.22 44.76
CA LEU A 19 1.29 4.10 45.19
C LEU A 19 2.70 4.55 45.62
N GLY A 20 2.96 5.86 45.71
CA GLY A 20 4.22 6.41 46.17
C GLY A 20 5.31 6.61 45.13
N TYR A 21 5.02 6.38 43.85
CA TYR A 21 5.97 6.66 42.75
C TYR A 21 6.17 8.18 42.62
N LYS A 22 7.40 8.64 42.83
CA LYS A 22 7.80 10.05 42.62
C LYS A 22 8.39 10.18 41.20
N TYR A 23 7.78 11.02 40.38
CA TYR A 23 8.32 11.36 39.07
C TYR A 23 9.37 12.45 39.24
N THR A 24 10.63 12.12 39.01
CA THR A 24 11.75 13.06 39.08
C THR A 24 12.20 13.49 37.69
N SER A 25 11.61 14.07 36.88
CA SER A 25 11.90 14.42 35.48
C SER A 25 11.37 13.41 34.47
N VAL A 26 10.15 13.62 34.01
CA VAL A 26 9.74 13.16 32.71
C VAL A 26 10.37 14.15 31.72
N THR A 27 11.52 13.83 31.15
CA THR A 27 11.79 14.36 29.83
C THR A 27 10.58 13.91 29.00
N PRO A 28 9.78 14.84 28.43
CA PRO A 28 8.75 14.42 27.52
C PRO A 28 9.48 13.52 26.52
N TYR A 29 9.05 12.24 26.43
CA TYR A 29 9.37 11.42 25.28
C TYR A 29 8.92 12.29 24.13
N LYS A 30 9.86 13.00 23.51
CA LYS A 30 9.66 13.43 22.17
C LYS A 30 9.45 12.11 21.45
N ASP A 31 8.21 11.79 21.10
CA ASP A 31 7.99 11.10 19.87
C ASP A 31 8.82 11.92 18.88
N GLU A 32 10.05 11.48 18.64
CA GLU A 32 10.63 11.63 17.35
C GLU A 32 9.71 10.79 16.47
N GLU A 33 8.49 11.30 16.18
CA GLU A 33 7.97 11.21 14.84
C GLU A 33 9.19 11.65 14.06
N GLN A 34 9.97 10.67 13.59
CA GLN A 34 10.91 10.91 12.52
C GLN A 34 10.00 11.49 11.46
N ASP A 35 9.96 12.83 11.45
CA ASP A 35 9.26 13.59 10.44
C ASP A 35 9.95 13.18 9.14
N LEU A 36 9.47 12.07 8.60
CA LEU A 36 9.99 11.48 7.38
C LEU A 36 9.64 12.50 6.30
N ARG A 37 10.48 13.54 6.20
CA ARG A 37 10.32 14.58 5.20
C ARG A 37 10.47 13.93 3.84
N LEU A 38 9.31 13.47 3.34
CA LEU A 38 9.24 12.84 2.03
C LEU A 38 9.37 13.94 0.97
N PRO A 39 10.22 13.71 -0.05
CA PRO A 39 10.43 14.66 -1.13
C PRO A 39 9.15 14.98 -1.91
N ASP A 40 9.12 16.17 -2.54
CA ASP A 40 7.99 16.65 -3.32
C ASP A 40 8.05 16.28 -4.82
N THR A 41 8.99 15.44 -5.22
CA THR A 41 9.06 14.87 -6.58
C THR A 41 9.11 13.35 -6.53
N LEU A 42 8.51 12.69 -7.52
CA LEU A 42 8.48 11.23 -7.61
C LEU A 42 9.88 10.63 -7.70
N ALA A 43 10.77 11.25 -8.49
CA ALA A 43 12.16 10.78 -8.65
C ALA A 43 12.97 10.86 -7.34
N SER A 44 12.83 11.94 -6.58
CA SER A 44 13.52 12.08 -5.28
C SER A 44 12.93 11.12 -4.23
N LEU A 45 11.61 10.89 -4.28
CA LEU A 45 10.92 9.93 -3.43
C LEU A 45 11.38 8.49 -3.72
N GLU A 46 11.54 8.15 -5.00
CA GLU A 46 12.08 6.87 -5.44
C GLU A 46 13.50 6.66 -4.91
N LYS A 47 14.39 7.65 -5.10
CA LYS A 47 15.76 7.58 -4.57
C LYS A 47 15.78 7.30 -3.06
N GLN A 48 14.97 8.03 -2.29
CA GLN A 48 14.87 7.81 -0.85
C GLN A 48 14.31 6.42 -0.50
N ALA A 49 13.33 5.92 -1.25
CA ALA A 49 12.75 4.60 -1.03
C ALA A 49 13.74 3.47 -1.36
N MET A 50 14.59 3.64 -2.38
CA MET A 50 15.63 2.67 -2.73
C MET A 50 16.68 2.52 -1.62
N GLU A 51 16.97 3.59 -0.88
CA GLU A 51 17.91 3.65 0.23
C GLU A 51 17.25 3.43 1.61
N CYS A 52 15.94 3.12 1.65
CA CYS A 52 15.16 3.01 2.89
C CYS A 52 15.60 1.82 3.75
N HIS A 53 15.75 2.07 5.07
CA HIS A 53 16.09 1.07 6.09
C HIS A 53 15.14 1.10 7.30
N LEU A 54 13.90 1.58 7.13
CA LEU A 54 12.96 1.83 8.23
C LEU A 54 12.36 0.57 8.86
N CYS A 55 12.37 -0.57 8.16
CA CYS A 55 11.82 -1.83 8.70
C CYS A 55 12.68 -3.04 8.33
N GLU A 56 12.41 -4.17 8.98
CA GLU A 56 13.17 -5.42 8.82
C GLU A 56 13.21 -5.94 7.37
N LEU A 57 12.22 -5.64 6.53
CA LEU A 57 12.21 -6.07 5.13
C LEU A 57 13.41 -5.52 4.34
N SER A 58 13.97 -4.40 4.76
CA SER A 58 15.16 -3.82 4.13
C SER A 58 16.42 -4.69 4.28
N LYS A 59 16.47 -5.56 5.28
CA LYS A 59 17.61 -6.43 5.56
C LYS A 59 17.64 -7.67 4.66
N THR A 60 16.49 -8.07 4.10
CA THR A 60 16.34 -9.33 3.36
C THR A 60 16.04 -9.14 1.88
N ARG A 61 15.68 -7.92 1.45
CA ARG A 61 15.44 -7.61 0.04
C ARG A 61 16.74 -7.61 -0.76
N ASN A 62 16.66 -7.94 -2.05
CA ASN A 62 17.72 -7.64 -3.01
C ASN A 62 17.63 -6.19 -3.49
N LYS A 63 16.43 -5.76 -3.93
CA LYS A 63 16.15 -4.39 -4.36
C LYS A 63 14.84 -3.90 -3.78
N ALA A 64 14.76 -2.62 -3.48
CA ALA A 64 13.45 -2.00 -3.25
C ALA A 64 12.69 -1.90 -4.58
N VAL A 65 11.38 -2.10 -4.56
CA VAL A 65 10.49 -2.02 -5.72
C VAL A 65 9.56 -0.84 -5.50
N PHE A 66 9.96 0.32 -5.99
CA PHE A 66 9.25 1.58 -5.74
C PHE A 66 7.89 1.63 -6.43
N GLY A 67 7.88 1.35 -7.71
CA GLY A 67 6.74 1.42 -8.61
C GLY A 67 7.21 1.72 -10.04
N GLU A 68 6.30 1.60 -11.01
CA GLU A 68 6.60 1.83 -12.42
C GLU A 68 5.37 2.35 -13.15
N GLY A 69 5.55 3.18 -14.17
CA GLY A 69 4.51 3.65 -15.07
C GLY A 69 4.48 5.16 -15.24
N ASN A 70 3.35 5.68 -15.71
CA ASN A 70 3.18 7.09 -15.99
C ASN A 70 3.11 7.91 -14.68
N PRO A 71 4.00 8.90 -14.45
CA PRO A 71 3.94 9.76 -13.27
C PRO A 71 2.68 10.66 -13.21
N ASN A 72 1.96 10.77 -14.31
CA ASN A 72 0.69 11.49 -14.42
C ASN A 72 -0.49 10.52 -14.72
N ALA A 73 -0.39 9.27 -14.31
CA ALA A 73 -1.40 8.26 -14.57
C ALA A 73 -2.75 8.62 -13.92
N GLU A 74 -3.81 8.48 -14.69
CA GLU A 74 -5.17 8.60 -14.15
C GLU A 74 -5.59 7.35 -13.35
N ILE A 75 -4.95 6.19 -13.61
CA ILE A 75 -5.21 4.92 -12.95
C ILE A 75 -3.95 4.42 -12.26
N MET A 76 -4.09 4.08 -10.97
CA MET A 76 -3.03 3.45 -10.21
C MET A 76 -3.45 2.06 -9.76
N PHE A 77 -2.59 1.05 -9.98
CA PHE A 77 -2.74 -0.29 -9.45
C PHE A 77 -1.86 -0.47 -8.22
N ILE A 78 -2.45 -0.96 -7.13
CA ILE A 78 -1.74 -1.17 -5.86
C ILE A 78 -1.88 -2.63 -5.46
N GLY A 79 -0.75 -3.36 -5.42
CA GLY A 79 -0.66 -4.71 -4.89
C GLY A 79 -0.20 -4.75 -3.44
N GLU A 80 0.06 -5.94 -2.92
CA GLU A 80 0.49 -6.19 -1.54
C GLU A 80 1.98 -5.93 -1.35
N ALA A 81 2.82 -6.71 -2.01
CA ALA A 81 4.27 -6.73 -1.84
C ALA A 81 4.98 -7.26 -3.09
N PRO A 82 6.28 -6.96 -3.28
CA PRO A 82 7.10 -7.59 -4.31
C PRO A 82 7.27 -9.09 -4.08
N GLY A 83 7.23 -9.88 -5.14
CA GLY A 83 7.65 -11.28 -5.15
C GLY A 83 9.14 -11.43 -5.49
N ALA A 84 9.61 -12.68 -5.68
CA ALA A 84 11.02 -12.98 -5.94
C ALA A 84 11.53 -12.38 -7.27
N MET A 85 10.73 -12.41 -8.32
CA MET A 85 11.09 -11.84 -9.61
C MET A 85 11.19 -10.32 -9.55
N GLU A 86 10.24 -9.69 -8.85
CA GLU A 86 10.18 -8.24 -8.63
C GLU A 86 11.37 -7.75 -7.80
N ASP A 87 11.69 -8.46 -6.72
CA ASP A 87 12.82 -8.17 -5.84
C ASP A 87 14.18 -8.25 -6.58
N SER A 88 14.31 -9.23 -7.49
CA SER A 88 15.49 -9.38 -8.34
C SER A 88 15.57 -8.27 -9.40
N ALA A 89 14.46 -7.96 -10.07
CA ALA A 89 14.39 -6.99 -11.15
C ALA A 89 14.42 -5.54 -10.64
N GLY A 90 13.85 -5.26 -9.46
CA GLY A 90 13.58 -3.92 -8.94
C GLY A 90 12.34 -3.25 -9.56
N LYS A 91 11.46 -4.03 -10.21
CA LYS A 91 10.27 -3.55 -10.90
C LYS A 91 9.01 -4.28 -10.41
N PRO A 92 7.86 -3.62 -10.29
CA PRO A 92 6.64 -4.25 -9.81
C PRO A 92 6.00 -5.12 -10.89
N PHE A 93 5.42 -6.24 -10.48
CA PHE A 93 4.61 -7.10 -11.35
C PHE A 93 5.31 -7.51 -12.66
N VAL A 94 6.48 -8.13 -12.56
CA VAL A 94 7.26 -8.69 -13.69
C VAL A 94 7.23 -10.21 -13.76
N GLY A 95 6.74 -10.91 -12.72
CA GLY A 95 6.54 -12.35 -12.71
C GLY A 95 5.20 -12.75 -13.35
N ARG A 96 4.82 -14.04 -13.23
CA ARG A 96 3.58 -14.61 -13.82
C ARG A 96 2.30 -13.85 -13.48
N SER A 97 2.19 -13.36 -12.25
CA SER A 97 1.06 -12.50 -11.82
C SER A 97 1.12 -11.12 -12.49
N GLY A 98 2.31 -10.61 -12.74
CA GLY A 98 2.53 -9.36 -13.46
C GLY A 98 2.17 -9.46 -14.94
N GLU A 99 2.52 -10.55 -15.61
CA GLU A 99 2.11 -10.82 -16.99
C GLU A 99 0.57 -10.87 -17.10
N LEU A 100 -0.08 -11.51 -16.13
CA LEU A 100 -1.54 -11.53 -16.09
C LEU A 100 -2.12 -10.13 -15.87
N LEU A 101 -1.55 -9.32 -14.98
CA LEU A 101 -1.97 -7.94 -14.78
C LEU A 101 -1.80 -7.11 -16.05
N THR A 102 -0.69 -7.27 -16.77
CA THR A 102 -0.48 -6.60 -18.06
C THR A 102 -1.58 -6.95 -19.06
N LYS A 103 -1.91 -8.24 -19.21
CA LYS A 103 -3.02 -8.68 -20.06
C LYS A 103 -4.38 -8.11 -19.63
N MET A 104 -4.61 -7.97 -18.33
CA MET A 104 -5.83 -7.36 -17.80
C MET A 104 -5.92 -5.88 -18.16
N ILE A 105 -4.83 -5.13 -18.05
CA ILE A 105 -4.75 -3.72 -18.41
C ILE A 105 -4.95 -3.55 -19.93
N GLU A 106 -4.17 -4.27 -20.73
CA GLU A 106 -4.14 -4.06 -22.19
C GLU A 106 -5.39 -4.60 -22.89
N ASN A 107 -5.91 -5.76 -22.45
CA ASN A 107 -7.04 -6.41 -23.15
C ASN A 107 -8.43 -6.00 -22.62
N VAL A 108 -8.52 -5.48 -21.37
CA VAL A 108 -9.83 -5.08 -20.79
C VAL A 108 -9.96 -3.56 -20.75
N LEU A 109 -8.96 -2.85 -20.21
CA LEU A 109 -9.00 -1.39 -20.17
C LEU A 109 -8.63 -0.77 -21.52
N LEU A 110 -7.94 -1.52 -22.39
CA LEU A 110 -7.50 -1.09 -23.73
C LEU A 110 -6.50 0.08 -23.70
N VAL A 111 -5.69 0.13 -22.66
CA VAL A 111 -4.59 1.09 -22.51
C VAL A 111 -3.26 0.36 -22.36
N PRO A 112 -2.14 0.92 -22.83
CA PRO A 112 -0.82 0.36 -22.58
C PRO A 112 -0.52 0.27 -21.08
N ARG A 113 0.24 -0.76 -20.67
CA ARG A 113 0.74 -0.85 -19.28
C ARG A 113 1.50 0.40 -18.84
N SER A 114 2.21 1.08 -19.77
CA SER A 114 2.96 2.30 -19.52
C SER A 114 2.11 3.50 -19.13
N ASP A 115 0.82 3.51 -19.45
CA ASP A 115 -0.08 4.64 -19.21
C ASP A 115 -0.68 4.64 -17.80
N VAL A 116 -0.62 3.51 -17.12
CA VAL A 116 -1.01 3.38 -15.72
C VAL A 116 0.21 3.45 -14.79
N TYR A 117 0.00 3.64 -13.48
CA TYR A 117 1.06 3.50 -12.49
C TYR A 117 0.82 2.25 -11.65
N ILE A 118 1.87 1.46 -11.42
CA ILE A 118 1.77 0.19 -10.70
C ILE A 118 2.74 0.21 -9.51
N THR A 119 2.25 -0.12 -8.33
CA THR A 119 3.06 -0.17 -7.10
C THR A 119 2.50 -1.21 -6.13
N ASN A 120 3.09 -1.30 -4.93
CA ASN A 120 2.63 -2.15 -3.83
C ASN A 120 2.54 -1.35 -2.53
N VAL A 121 1.82 -1.90 -1.54
CA VAL A 121 1.77 -1.37 -0.17
C VAL A 121 3.17 -1.30 0.42
N VAL A 122 3.92 -2.40 0.40
CA VAL A 122 5.33 -2.41 0.81
C VAL A 122 6.26 -2.45 -0.39
N LYS A 123 7.42 -1.80 -0.25
CA LYS A 123 8.41 -1.67 -1.34
C LYS A 123 9.50 -2.74 -1.30
N CYS A 124 9.48 -3.58 -0.29
CA CYS A 124 10.46 -4.63 -0.06
C CYS A 124 9.77 -5.99 -0.01
N ARG A 125 10.43 -7.03 -0.53
CA ARG A 125 9.92 -8.39 -0.51
C ARG A 125 9.93 -8.96 0.91
N PRO A 126 8.78 -9.45 1.43
CA PRO A 126 8.76 -10.22 2.67
C PRO A 126 9.44 -11.61 2.48
N PRO A 127 10.07 -12.17 3.52
CA PRO A 127 10.57 -13.54 3.49
C PRO A 127 9.48 -14.51 3.03
N ASN A 128 9.84 -15.50 2.22
CA ASN A 128 8.92 -16.53 1.68
C ASN A 128 7.69 -16.00 0.92
N ASN A 129 7.67 -14.72 0.54
CA ASN A 129 6.49 -14.00 0.00
C ASN A 129 5.28 -14.04 0.95
N GLU A 130 5.53 -13.97 2.24
CA GLU A 130 4.46 -13.87 3.26
C GLU A 130 3.76 -12.52 3.19
N THR A 131 2.54 -12.45 3.70
CA THR A 131 1.84 -11.17 3.85
C THR A 131 2.60 -10.26 4.81
N PRO A 132 2.85 -8.99 4.46
CA PRO A 132 3.53 -8.05 5.34
C PRO A 132 2.82 -7.91 6.69
N THR A 133 3.59 -7.83 7.77
CA THR A 133 3.02 -7.55 9.08
C THR A 133 2.44 -6.13 9.13
N PRO A 134 1.48 -5.85 10.04
CA PRO A 134 0.94 -4.50 10.22
C PRO A 134 2.03 -3.44 10.45
N THR A 135 3.06 -3.76 11.24
CA THR A 135 4.20 -2.86 11.47
C THR A 135 4.95 -2.53 10.17
N GLN A 136 5.23 -3.54 9.35
CA GLN A 136 5.93 -3.36 8.07
C GLN A 136 5.11 -2.52 7.10
N ALA A 137 3.80 -2.79 7.00
CA ALA A 137 2.90 -2.06 6.13
C ALA A 137 2.76 -0.58 6.57
N HIS A 138 2.51 -0.32 7.86
CA HIS A 138 2.40 1.05 8.38
C HIS A 138 3.70 1.83 8.26
N THR A 139 4.87 1.20 8.46
CA THR A 139 6.17 1.84 8.26
C THR A 139 6.39 2.25 6.79
N CYS A 140 5.89 1.46 5.83
CA CYS A 140 6.04 1.72 4.40
C CYS A 140 4.93 2.62 3.83
N GLN A 141 3.78 2.72 4.50
CA GLN A 141 2.59 3.46 4.06
C GLN A 141 2.87 4.94 3.70
N PRO A 142 3.73 5.70 4.40
CA PRO A 142 4.03 7.08 4.02
C PRO A 142 4.54 7.22 2.59
N TYR A 143 5.36 6.27 2.09
CA TYR A 143 5.81 6.27 0.70
C TYR A 143 4.65 6.08 -0.27
N LEU A 144 3.74 5.13 0.00
CA LEU A 144 2.56 4.91 -0.83
C LEU A 144 1.66 6.14 -0.88
N MET A 145 1.36 6.73 0.28
CA MET A 145 0.51 7.93 0.36
C MET A 145 1.14 9.11 -0.36
N LYS A 146 2.47 9.26 -0.29
CA LYS A 146 3.18 10.31 -1.03
C LYS A 146 3.17 10.05 -2.54
N GLN A 147 3.30 8.79 -3.00
CA GLN A 147 3.12 8.45 -4.41
C GLN A 147 1.73 8.86 -4.91
N ILE A 148 0.67 8.52 -4.18
CA ILE A 148 -0.70 8.90 -4.52
C ILE A 148 -0.84 10.43 -4.59
N ALA A 149 -0.30 11.15 -3.62
CA ALA A 149 -0.35 12.62 -3.57
C ALA A 149 0.40 13.30 -4.72
N LEU A 150 1.50 12.69 -5.19
CA LEU A 150 2.30 13.23 -6.30
C LEU A 150 1.70 12.90 -7.67
N ILE A 151 1.25 11.66 -7.86
CA ILE A 151 0.67 11.17 -9.13
C ILE A 151 -0.76 11.69 -9.30
N ARG A 152 -1.53 11.79 -8.21
CA ARG A 152 -2.93 12.25 -8.19
C ARG A 152 -3.85 11.47 -9.13
N PRO A 153 -3.88 10.13 -9.02
CA PRO A 153 -4.75 9.32 -9.86
C PRO A 153 -6.22 9.64 -9.56
N LYS A 154 -7.10 9.50 -10.57
CA LYS A 154 -8.56 9.56 -10.39
C LYS A 154 -9.11 8.24 -9.85
N LEU A 155 -8.51 7.12 -10.30
CA LEU A 155 -8.93 5.76 -9.95
C LEU A 155 -7.75 4.99 -9.36
N ILE A 156 -8.01 4.26 -8.26
CA ILE A 156 -7.06 3.33 -7.66
C ILE A 156 -7.68 1.93 -7.68
N VAL A 157 -7.03 0.99 -8.34
CA VAL A 157 -7.42 -0.41 -8.32
C VAL A 157 -6.56 -1.16 -7.31
N THR A 158 -7.16 -1.60 -6.20
CA THR A 158 -6.43 -2.40 -5.20
C THR A 158 -6.52 -3.88 -5.56
N LEU A 159 -5.36 -4.53 -5.61
CA LEU A 159 -5.19 -5.93 -5.98
C LEU A 159 -5.10 -6.78 -4.71
N GLY A 160 -6.23 -7.34 -4.29
CA GLY A 160 -6.36 -8.20 -3.10
C GLY A 160 -6.71 -7.44 -1.81
N ALA A 161 -7.01 -8.22 -0.76
CA ALA A 161 -7.48 -7.72 0.52
C ALA A 161 -6.47 -6.81 1.22
N THR A 162 -5.19 -7.18 1.23
CA THR A 162 -4.12 -6.43 1.92
C THR A 162 -3.99 -5.01 1.36
N ALA A 163 -3.99 -4.85 0.03
CA ALA A 163 -3.91 -3.54 -0.60
C ALA A 163 -5.15 -2.68 -0.30
N TYR A 164 -6.33 -3.30 -0.31
CA TYR A 164 -7.58 -2.63 0.03
C TYR A 164 -7.59 -2.16 1.49
N HIS A 165 -7.28 -3.06 2.43
CA HIS A 165 -7.24 -2.77 3.85
C HIS A 165 -6.29 -1.59 4.18
N TYR A 166 -5.03 -1.64 3.73
CA TYR A 166 -4.05 -0.61 4.07
C TYR A 166 -4.30 0.74 3.39
N LEU A 167 -5.07 0.76 2.30
CA LEU A 167 -5.46 2.01 1.65
C LEU A 167 -6.71 2.64 2.27
N THR A 168 -7.70 1.82 2.66
CA THR A 168 -9.02 2.29 3.10
C THR A 168 -9.26 2.19 4.60
N GLY A 169 -8.51 1.31 5.30
CA GLY A 169 -8.74 0.95 6.70
C GLY A 169 -9.91 -0.02 6.90
N ASP A 170 -10.48 -0.57 5.82
CA ASP A 170 -11.62 -1.49 5.87
C ASP A 170 -11.12 -2.95 5.80
N ASP A 171 -11.54 -3.78 6.77
CA ASP A 171 -11.17 -5.19 6.90
C ASP A 171 -12.18 -6.15 6.24
N THR A 172 -13.14 -5.61 5.48
CA THR A 172 -14.15 -6.44 4.82
C THR A 172 -13.48 -7.39 3.81
N GLU A 173 -13.94 -8.64 3.79
CA GLU A 173 -13.44 -9.66 2.86
C GLU A 173 -13.52 -9.20 1.41
N ILE A 174 -12.45 -9.42 0.65
CA ILE A 174 -12.34 -9.01 -0.74
C ILE A 174 -13.49 -9.53 -1.61
N SER A 175 -14.01 -10.72 -1.33
CA SER A 175 -15.15 -11.33 -2.01
C SER A 175 -16.43 -10.51 -1.91
N LYS A 176 -16.58 -9.72 -0.84
CA LYS A 176 -17.77 -8.89 -0.58
C LYS A 176 -17.65 -7.47 -1.14
N VAL A 177 -16.41 -6.96 -1.25
CA VAL A 177 -16.14 -5.58 -1.66
C VAL A 177 -15.62 -5.43 -3.08
N ARG A 178 -15.17 -6.54 -3.72
CA ARG A 178 -14.66 -6.47 -5.10
C ARG A 178 -15.65 -5.78 -6.06
N GLY A 179 -15.13 -4.96 -6.94
CA GLY A 179 -15.91 -4.23 -7.92
C GLY A 179 -16.87 -3.17 -7.36
N THR A 180 -16.79 -2.85 -6.05
CA THR A 180 -17.52 -1.72 -5.47
C THR A 180 -16.71 -0.44 -5.59
N LEU A 181 -17.38 0.70 -5.50
CA LEU A 181 -16.78 2.02 -5.64
C LEU A 181 -16.66 2.67 -4.26
N HIS A 182 -15.44 2.78 -3.76
CA HIS A 182 -15.14 3.47 -2.50
C HIS A 182 -14.60 4.86 -2.80
N ARG A 183 -15.44 5.88 -2.71
CA ARG A 183 -15.05 7.28 -2.96
C ARG A 183 -14.26 7.83 -1.78
N GLN A 184 -13.06 8.28 -2.06
CA GLN A 184 -12.21 9.06 -1.17
C GLN A 184 -12.24 10.55 -1.63
N ASN A 185 -11.64 11.44 -0.85
CA ASN A 185 -11.70 12.88 -1.15
C ASN A 185 -11.22 13.23 -2.56
N SER A 186 -10.17 12.60 -3.09
CA SER A 186 -9.53 12.96 -4.35
C SER A 186 -9.46 11.82 -5.39
N TYR A 187 -9.85 10.59 -5.02
CA TYR A 187 -9.83 9.44 -5.91
C TYR A 187 -10.92 8.43 -5.54
N THR A 188 -11.23 7.53 -6.46
CA THR A 188 -12.13 6.40 -6.20
C THR A 188 -11.32 5.10 -6.14
N VAL A 189 -11.54 4.28 -5.12
CA VAL A 189 -10.92 2.96 -4.97
C VAL A 189 -11.87 1.88 -5.47
N ILE A 190 -11.35 0.98 -6.30
CA ILE A 190 -12.06 -0.20 -6.81
C ILE A 190 -11.23 -1.43 -6.43
N PRO A 191 -11.66 -2.21 -5.41
CA PRO A 191 -10.98 -3.44 -5.05
C PRO A 191 -11.30 -4.56 -6.02
N THR A 192 -10.31 -5.42 -6.29
CA THR A 192 -10.49 -6.66 -7.05
C THR A 192 -9.55 -7.74 -6.54
N TYR A 193 -9.68 -8.98 -7.04
CA TYR A 193 -8.79 -10.07 -6.65
C TYR A 193 -7.36 -9.83 -7.14
N HIS A 194 -6.39 -10.30 -6.33
CA HIS A 194 -4.99 -10.25 -6.72
C HIS A 194 -4.72 -11.19 -7.92
N PRO A 195 -3.90 -10.79 -8.91
CA PRO A 195 -3.61 -11.67 -10.06
C PRO A 195 -3.05 -13.04 -9.70
N SER A 196 -2.28 -13.15 -8.60
CA SER A 196 -1.79 -14.46 -8.11
C SER A 196 -2.92 -15.39 -7.64
N TYR A 197 -4.03 -14.84 -7.16
CA TYR A 197 -5.22 -15.62 -6.82
C TYR A 197 -5.85 -16.22 -8.09
N LEU A 198 -5.92 -15.46 -9.18
CA LEU A 198 -6.48 -15.90 -10.47
C LEU A 198 -5.65 -17.00 -11.14
N LEU A 199 -4.34 -17.06 -10.87
CA LEU A 199 -3.48 -18.14 -11.36
C LEU A 199 -3.81 -19.47 -10.67
N ARG A 200 -4.26 -19.43 -9.40
CA ARG A 200 -4.69 -20.62 -8.65
C ARG A 200 -6.17 -20.92 -8.82
N ASN A 201 -6.98 -19.90 -9.12
CA ASN A 201 -8.44 -19.98 -9.25
C ASN A 201 -8.89 -19.35 -10.59
N PRO A 202 -8.72 -20.04 -11.72
CA PRO A 202 -9.01 -19.48 -13.04
C PRO A 202 -10.49 -19.08 -13.26
N SER A 203 -11.43 -19.70 -12.55
CA SER A 203 -12.86 -19.36 -12.61
C SER A 203 -13.17 -17.94 -12.16
N ALA A 204 -12.39 -17.39 -11.22
CA ALA A 204 -12.55 -16.02 -10.73
C ALA A 204 -12.13 -14.93 -11.75
N LYS A 205 -11.57 -15.31 -12.91
CA LYS A 205 -11.21 -14.34 -13.97
C LYS A 205 -12.41 -13.57 -14.49
N LYS A 206 -13.58 -14.22 -14.57
CA LYS A 206 -14.83 -13.57 -15.01
C LYS A 206 -15.19 -12.41 -14.08
N GLU A 207 -15.09 -12.63 -12.78
CA GLU A 207 -15.40 -11.64 -11.77
C GLU A 207 -14.46 -10.42 -11.87
N VAL A 208 -13.16 -10.66 -12.04
CA VAL A 208 -12.17 -9.59 -12.22
C VAL A 208 -12.39 -8.84 -13.54
N PHE A 209 -12.79 -9.54 -14.59
CA PHE A 209 -13.16 -8.90 -15.85
C PHE A 209 -14.32 -7.91 -15.65
N GLU A 210 -15.37 -8.32 -14.91
CA GLU A 210 -16.50 -7.45 -14.56
C GLU A 210 -16.06 -6.23 -13.70
N ASP A 211 -15.12 -6.42 -12.76
CA ASP A 211 -14.57 -5.32 -11.97
C ASP A 211 -13.82 -4.32 -12.85
N LEU A 212 -13.00 -4.81 -13.78
CA LEU A 212 -12.23 -3.95 -14.69
C LEU A 212 -13.10 -3.24 -15.73
N LEU A 213 -14.24 -3.81 -16.13
CA LEU A 213 -15.21 -3.09 -16.96
C LEU A 213 -15.73 -1.85 -16.24
N LYS A 214 -15.99 -1.93 -14.92
CA LYS A 214 -16.38 -0.75 -14.12
C LYS A 214 -15.26 0.29 -14.04
N VAL A 215 -14.00 -0.15 -13.93
CA VAL A 215 -12.85 0.76 -14.02
C VAL A 215 -12.86 1.49 -15.34
N LYS A 216 -13.08 0.76 -16.46
CA LYS A 216 -13.12 1.30 -17.80
C LYS A 216 -14.25 2.30 -18.03
N GLU A 217 -15.42 2.08 -17.43
CA GLU A 217 -16.56 3.00 -17.52
C GLU A 217 -16.30 4.34 -16.80
N LEU A 218 -15.31 4.38 -15.89
CA LEU A 218 -14.96 5.56 -15.09
C LEU A 218 -13.71 6.31 -15.61
N MET A 219 -13.07 5.77 -16.65
CA MET A 219 -11.95 6.41 -17.35
C MET A 219 -12.47 7.55 -18.23
#